data_85effcc358e472b4a77b79bd1bc2a918
#
_entry.id   85effcc358e472b4a77b79bd1bc2a918
#
_cell.length_a   1.000
_cell.length_b   1.000
_cell.length_c   1.000
_cell.angle_alpha   90.00
_cell.angle_beta   90.00
_cell.angle_gamma   90.00
#
_symmetry.space_group_name_H-M   'P 1'
#
loop_
_entity.id
_entity.type
_entity.pdbx_description
1 polymer ?
#
loop_
_entity_poly.entity_id
_entity_poly.type
_entity_poly.pdbx_seq_one_letter_code
_entity_poly.pdbx_strand_id
1 'polypeptide(L)'
;MNRTEILNALRSGTNEFDVVVVGGGITGAGVAREAAGSGLRTLLVEQKDFSWGTSSRSSKMVHGGLRYLGSGHYGLTRDAVRERERLMAEAPGLIEPLRFIMPHFKGQFPGPRLFQTLLRVYDLIARNRSRHFLTPAESMLWVPGLTGEKLAGASGFTDAVTDDSRLVLRLIAEARRDGAMCLNYTQADEIKRSNGDVSGLLIQAERNDTPIEVLAPLVINATGAWADRLQSSKTSEDTMHIRPLRGSHLVLPWSSLPVSCSVSLFHPEDGRPVFAFPWLGTTVLGTTDIDHEGNLDQEPVISESETAYLLEIASRLFPGSPITRNDILSTWAGVRPVVTDGTGKAPSKENREHALRVDRGLVSIAGGKLTTFRVIAREALVQGLGEAASKVLRPASKPVFQGTEHPSRPAAISHQCWQRLQGFYGPELDQLLASGPLEPVTPDRASDLLWAELCWA
;
A
#
# COMPACT_ATOMS: atom_id res chain seq x y z
N MET A 1 -13.96 -15.23 14.18
CA MET A 1 -15.33 -15.29 13.58
C MET A 1 -15.23 -15.18 12.08
N ASN A 2 -15.91 -16.04 11.34
CA ASN A 2 -16.07 -15.93 9.90
C ASN A 2 -17.17 -14.91 9.53
N ARG A 3 -17.32 -14.59 8.22
CA ARG A 3 -18.29 -13.57 7.75
C ARG A 3 -19.73 -13.87 8.18
N THR A 4 -20.17 -15.11 8.07
CA THR A 4 -21.55 -15.54 8.43
C THR A 4 -21.78 -15.39 9.95
N GLU A 5 -20.83 -15.77 10.77
CA GLU A 5 -20.92 -15.62 12.23
C GLU A 5 -21.01 -14.15 12.63
N ILE A 6 -20.23 -13.26 12.00
CA ILE A 6 -20.29 -11.82 12.28
C ILE A 6 -21.65 -11.25 11.89
N LEU A 7 -22.18 -11.56 10.71
CA LEU A 7 -23.49 -11.07 10.25
C LEU A 7 -24.62 -11.56 11.16
N ASN A 8 -24.57 -12.81 11.61
CA ASN A 8 -25.54 -13.35 12.56
C ASN A 8 -25.47 -12.64 13.91
N ALA A 9 -24.26 -12.37 14.42
CA ALA A 9 -24.07 -11.63 15.65
C ALA A 9 -24.66 -10.20 15.56
N LEU A 10 -24.38 -9.49 14.46
CA LEU A 10 -24.92 -8.15 14.23
C LEU A 10 -26.47 -8.14 14.17
N ARG A 11 -27.06 -9.12 13.47
CA ARG A 11 -28.52 -9.29 13.39
C ARG A 11 -29.18 -9.68 14.71
N SER A 12 -28.45 -10.35 15.59
CA SER A 12 -28.93 -10.78 16.91
C SER A 12 -28.74 -9.74 18.02
N GLY A 13 -28.24 -8.54 17.71
CA GLY A 13 -28.12 -7.42 18.64
C GLY A 13 -26.70 -7.12 19.14
N THR A 14 -25.67 -7.82 18.66
CA THR A 14 -24.28 -7.44 18.93
C THR A 14 -23.83 -6.36 17.92
N ASN A 15 -24.43 -5.18 17.99
CA ASN A 15 -24.27 -4.12 17.01
C ASN A 15 -23.69 -2.81 17.59
N GLU A 16 -23.19 -2.84 18.83
CA GLU A 16 -22.55 -1.68 19.46
C GLU A 16 -21.03 -1.76 19.42
N PHE A 17 -20.40 -0.70 18.89
CA PHE A 17 -18.96 -0.58 18.76
C PHE A 17 -18.45 0.76 19.29
N ASP A 18 -17.18 0.82 19.65
CA ASP A 18 -16.51 2.06 20.02
C ASP A 18 -16.05 2.82 18.74
N VAL A 19 -15.68 2.04 17.71
CA VAL A 19 -15.23 2.58 16.41
C VAL A 19 -15.74 1.70 15.27
N VAL A 20 -16.32 2.32 14.25
CA VAL A 20 -16.59 1.67 12.96
C VAL A 20 -15.71 2.27 11.89
N VAL A 21 -15.01 1.40 11.15
CA VAL A 21 -14.12 1.77 10.04
C VAL A 21 -14.79 1.39 8.73
N VAL A 22 -14.94 2.33 7.82
CA VAL A 22 -15.49 2.12 6.48
C VAL A 22 -14.35 2.17 5.46
N GLY A 23 -14.14 1.04 4.75
CA GLY A 23 -13.09 0.84 3.77
C GLY A 23 -11.99 -0.10 4.24
N GLY A 24 -11.82 -1.22 3.53
CA GLY A 24 -10.87 -2.31 3.82
C GLY A 24 -9.54 -2.20 3.06
N GLY A 25 -9.11 -0.99 2.67
CA GLY A 25 -7.78 -0.72 2.14
C GLY A 25 -6.73 -0.57 3.24
N ILE A 26 -5.49 -0.21 2.87
CA ILE A 26 -4.37 -0.11 3.82
C ILE A 26 -4.63 0.83 4.99
N THR A 27 -5.30 1.96 4.74
CA THR A 27 -5.63 2.95 5.78
C THR A 27 -6.64 2.40 6.76
N GLY A 28 -7.76 1.85 6.27
CA GLY A 28 -8.80 1.31 7.15
C GLY A 28 -8.34 0.06 7.91
N ALA A 29 -7.60 -0.84 7.26
CA ALA A 29 -6.99 -1.98 7.94
C ALA A 29 -6.02 -1.52 9.05
N GLY A 30 -5.25 -0.46 8.79
CA GLY A 30 -4.38 0.16 9.79
C GLY A 30 -5.15 0.75 10.97
N VAL A 31 -6.26 1.46 10.71
CA VAL A 31 -7.14 2.00 11.76
C VAL A 31 -7.75 0.87 12.60
N ALA A 32 -8.32 -0.15 11.95
CA ALA A 32 -8.91 -1.30 12.64
C ALA A 32 -7.87 -2.02 13.52
N ARG A 33 -6.63 -2.18 13.00
CA ARG A 33 -5.52 -2.77 13.73
C ARG A 33 -5.11 -1.96 14.98
N GLU A 34 -5.01 -0.64 14.86
CA GLU A 34 -4.64 0.23 15.99
C GLU A 34 -5.78 0.33 17.01
N ALA A 35 -7.04 0.42 16.57
CA ALA A 35 -8.21 0.48 17.43
C ALA A 35 -8.39 -0.82 18.22
N ALA A 36 -8.47 -1.98 17.55
CA ALA A 36 -8.62 -3.29 18.22
C ALA A 36 -7.44 -3.60 19.13
N GLY A 37 -6.20 -3.31 18.67
CA GLY A 37 -5.00 -3.50 19.50
C GLY A 37 -4.93 -2.58 20.73
N SER A 38 -5.80 -1.57 20.80
CA SER A 38 -6.01 -0.70 21.96
C SER A 38 -7.19 -1.13 22.83
N GLY A 39 -7.85 -2.27 22.52
CA GLY A 39 -8.99 -2.80 23.26
C GLY A 39 -10.33 -2.17 22.90
N LEU A 40 -10.41 -1.36 21.84
CA LEU A 40 -11.68 -0.80 21.36
C LEU A 40 -12.48 -1.85 20.59
N ARG A 41 -13.79 -1.95 20.88
CA ARG A 41 -14.72 -2.76 20.09
C ARG A 41 -14.78 -2.17 18.69
N THR A 42 -14.25 -2.89 17.71
CA THR A 42 -14.02 -2.38 16.37
C THR A 42 -14.74 -3.21 15.32
N LEU A 43 -15.49 -2.55 14.44
CA LEU A 43 -16.03 -3.12 13.22
C LEU A 43 -15.35 -2.46 12.01
N LEU A 44 -14.88 -3.27 11.05
CA LEU A 44 -14.44 -2.81 9.73
C LEU A 44 -15.37 -3.38 8.68
N VAL A 45 -15.86 -2.52 7.77
CA VAL A 45 -16.71 -2.91 6.64
C VAL A 45 -16.06 -2.47 5.32
N GLU A 46 -16.11 -3.36 4.32
CA GLU A 46 -15.60 -3.11 2.97
C GLU A 46 -16.64 -3.57 1.94
N GLN A 47 -16.99 -2.69 0.99
CA GLN A 47 -18.03 -2.96 -0.01
C GLN A 47 -17.68 -4.05 -1.01
N LYS A 48 -16.39 -4.24 -1.28
CA LYS A 48 -15.85 -5.29 -2.15
C LYS A 48 -14.98 -6.24 -1.33
N ASP A 49 -13.98 -6.86 -1.94
CA ASP A 49 -13.00 -7.60 -1.15
C ASP A 49 -11.98 -6.66 -0.51
N PHE A 50 -11.35 -7.12 0.56
CA PHE A 50 -10.29 -6.37 1.21
C PHE A 50 -9.18 -6.03 0.22
N SER A 51 -8.65 -4.81 0.32
CA SER A 51 -7.60 -4.33 -0.59
C SER A 51 -8.03 -4.10 -2.04
N TRP A 52 -9.29 -4.30 -2.41
CA TRP A 52 -9.74 -4.24 -3.81
C TRP A 52 -9.35 -2.94 -4.55
N GLY A 53 -9.33 -1.80 -3.87
CA GLY A 53 -9.01 -0.50 -4.47
C GLY A 53 -7.51 -0.29 -4.74
N THR A 54 -7.00 0.88 -4.40
CA THR A 54 -5.59 1.29 -4.59
C THR A 54 -4.59 0.36 -3.91
N SER A 55 -5.00 -0.28 -2.83
CA SER A 55 -4.12 -1.03 -1.92
C SER A 55 -3.67 -2.41 -2.45
N SER A 56 -4.16 -2.86 -3.61
CA SER A 56 -3.63 -4.03 -4.34
C SER A 56 -2.96 -3.66 -5.66
N ARG A 57 -3.03 -2.37 -6.05
CA ARG A 57 -2.62 -1.87 -7.37
C ARG A 57 -1.55 -0.78 -7.27
N SER A 58 -0.79 -0.79 -6.18
CA SER A 58 0.33 0.15 -5.97
C SER A 58 1.59 -0.29 -6.72
N SER A 59 2.66 0.48 -6.62
CA SER A 59 3.99 0.07 -7.07
C SER A 59 4.69 -0.92 -6.12
N LYS A 60 3.98 -1.48 -5.15
CA LYS A 60 4.44 -2.51 -4.19
C LYS A 60 5.71 -2.13 -3.40
N MET A 61 5.93 -0.84 -3.21
CA MET A 61 7.12 -0.31 -2.54
C MET A 61 6.78 0.27 -1.17
N VAL A 62 7.54 -0.14 -0.16
CA VAL A 62 7.58 0.48 1.16
C VAL A 62 8.84 1.36 1.19
N HIS A 63 8.68 2.63 0.78
CA HIS A 63 9.81 3.54 0.56
C HIS A 63 9.81 4.70 1.56
N GLY A 64 11.02 5.18 1.92
CA GLY A 64 11.19 6.31 2.84
C GLY A 64 10.97 7.69 2.19
N GLY A 65 10.60 7.74 0.92
CA GLY A 65 10.19 8.99 0.27
C GLY A 65 11.34 9.95 -0.03
N LEU A 66 12.42 9.47 -0.61
CA LEU A 66 13.59 10.29 -1.01
C LEU A 66 13.20 11.51 -1.86
N ARG A 67 12.15 11.41 -2.68
CA ARG A 67 11.61 12.53 -3.48
C ARG A 67 11.14 13.70 -2.60
N TYR A 68 10.54 13.41 -1.44
CA TYR A 68 10.05 14.46 -0.52
C TYR A 68 11.19 15.19 0.17
N LEU A 69 12.31 14.50 0.41
CA LEU A 69 13.52 15.13 0.88
C LEU A 69 14.02 16.18 -0.12
N GLY A 70 14.02 15.85 -1.42
CA GLY A 70 14.34 16.76 -2.52
C GLY A 70 13.40 17.97 -2.64
N SER A 71 12.16 17.86 -2.16
CA SER A 71 11.13 18.92 -2.17
C SER A 71 11.05 19.68 -0.84
N GLY A 72 11.93 19.40 0.15
CA GLY A 72 11.97 20.09 1.45
C GLY A 72 11.00 19.55 2.52
N HIS A 73 10.26 18.48 2.26
CA HIS A 73 9.32 17.88 3.22
C HIS A 73 10.02 16.88 4.16
N TYR A 74 10.89 17.39 5.03
CA TYR A 74 11.73 16.58 5.93
C TYR A 74 10.93 15.73 6.93
N GLY A 75 9.82 16.24 7.44
CA GLY A 75 8.94 15.52 8.37
C GLY A 75 8.37 14.24 7.76
N LEU A 76 7.83 14.35 6.56
CA LEU A 76 7.28 13.20 5.81
C LEU A 76 8.32 12.13 5.51
N THR A 77 9.54 12.56 5.12
CA THR A 77 10.64 11.62 4.88
C THR A 77 11.03 10.91 6.15
N ARG A 78 11.15 11.65 7.28
CA ARG A 78 11.50 11.06 8.58
C ARG A 78 10.50 10.00 9.02
N ASP A 79 9.21 10.29 8.90
CA ASP A 79 8.16 9.36 9.32
C ASP A 79 8.10 8.15 8.39
N ALA A 80 8.20 8.35 7.07
CA ALA A 80 8.23 7.26 6.10
C ALA A 80 9.46 6.34 6.28
N VAL A 81 10.65 6.90 6.52
CA VAL A 81 11.87 6.12 6.77
C VAL A 81 11.74 5.31 8.06
N ARG A 82 11.24 5.92 9.14
CA ARG A 82 11.05 5.22 10.42
C ARG A 82 10.04 4.09 10.32
N GLU A 83 8.92 4.33 9.65
CA GLU A 83 7.91 3.29 9.43
C GLU A 83 8.46 2.17 8.54
N ARG A 84 9.21 2.47 7.48
CA ARG A 84 9.85 1.44 6.64
C ARG A 84 10.78 0.53 7.45
N GLU A 85 11.73 1.11 8.21
CA GLU A 85 12.68 0.34 9.04
C GLU A 85 11.92 -0.54 10.03
N ARG A 86 10.88 0.02 10.64
CA ARG A 86 10.04 -0.69 11.59
C ARG A 86 9.30 -1.86 10.93
N LEU A 87 8.65 -1.62 9.80
CA LEU A 87 7.88 -2.64 9.08
C LEU A 87 8.75 -3.78 8.58
N MET A 88 9.98 -3.49 8.09
CA MET A 88 10.95 -4.54 7.73
C MET A 88 11.35 -5.40 8.94
N ALA A 89 11.49 -4.79 10.11
CA ALA A 89 11.85 -5.53 11.33
C ALA A 89 10.67 -6.35 11.90
N GLU A 90 9.45 -5.85 11.77
CA GLU A 90 8.25 -6.47 12.34
C GLU A 90 7.63 -7.55 11.43
N ALA A 91 7.83 -7.49 10.12
CA ALA A 91 7.22 -8.40 9.15
C ALA A 91 8.21 -8.91 8.07
N PRO A 92 9.30 -9.58 8.47
CA PRO A 92 10.19 -10.24 7.51
C PRO A 92 9.39 -11.30 6.72
N GLY A 93 9.71 -11.47 5.43
CA GLY A 93 8.97 -12.33 4.52
C GLY A 93 7.75 -11.66 3.86
N LEU A 94 7.25 -10.56 4.42
CA LEU A 94 6.23 -9.72 3.82
C LEU A 94 6.81 -8.39 3.32
N ILE A 95 7.75 -7.82 4.05
CA ILE A 95 8.41 -6.57 3.69
C ILE A 95 9.90 -6.83 3.61
N GLU A 96 10.41 -6.87 2.37
CA GLU A 96 11.76 -7.29 2.07
C GLU A 96 12.61 -6.11 1.58
N PRO A 97 13.90 -6.06 1.97
CA PRO A 97 14.81 -5.05 1.44
C PRO A 97 14.90 -5.10 -0.07
N LEU A 98 14.77 -3.96 -0.72
CA LEU A 98 14.98 -3.82 -2.15
C LEU A 98 16.05 -2.74 -2.40
N ARG A 99 17.10 -3.12 -3.12
CA ARG A 99 18.13 -2.18 -3.54
C ARG A 99 17.60 -1.32 -4.69
N PHE A 100 17.85 -0.02 -4.62
CA PHE A 100 17.56 0.95 -5.66
C PHE A 100 18.84 1.44 -6.30
N ILE A 101 18.85 1.56 -7.61
CA ILE A 101 19.93 2.12 -8.41
C ILE A 101 19.35 3.24 -9.27
N MET A 102 19.98 4.41 -9.14
CA MET A 102 19.68 5.61 -9.91
C MET A 102 20.84 5.89 -10.87
N PRO A 103 20.74 5.55 -12.17
CA PRO A 103 21.73 5.90 -13.16
C PRO A 103 21.81 7.41 -13.35
N HIS A 104 23.02 7.94 -13.53
CA HIS A 104 23.29 9.34 -13.84
C HIS A 104 23.93 9.45 -15.22
N PHE A 105 23.36 10.30 -16.05
CA PHE A 105 23.90 10.57 -17.38
C PHE A 105 24.49 11.98 -17.44
N LYS A 106 25.57 12.16 -18.21
CA LYS A 106 26.23 13.46 -18.36
C LYS A 106 25.25 14.50 -18.90
N GLY A 107 25.18 15.65 -18.23
CA GLY A 107 24.27 16.74 -18.61
C GLY A 107 22.82 16.60 -18.12
N GLN A 108 22.48 15.51 -17.41
CA GLN A 108 21.14 15.34 -16.84
C GLN A 108 21.09 15.71 -15.35
N PHE A 109 19.96 16.22 -14.89
CA PHE A 109 19.66 16.50 -13.49
C PHE A 109 18.79 15.38 -12.90
N PRO A 110 19.02 14.98 -11.64
CA PRO A 110 20.08 15.41 -10.72
C PRO A 110 21.41 14.74 -11.03
N GLY A 111 22.50 15.52 -10.94
CA GLY A 111 23.85 14.97 -11.06
C GLY A 111 24.25 14.12 -9.85
N PRO A 112 25.29 13.25 -10.01
CA PRO A 112 25.66 12.27 -8.96
C PRO A 112 26.05 12.91 -7.63
N ARG A 113 26.75 14.07 -7.64
CA ARG A 113 27.17 14.75 -6.40
C ARG A 113 25.97 15.24 -5.57
N LEU A 114 25.00 15.87 -6.21
CA LEU A 114 23.78 16.34 -5.54
C LEU A 114 22.99 15.15 -4.98
N PHE A 115 22.80 14.12 -5.80
CA PHE A 115 22.01 12.94 -5.38
C PHE A 115 22.68 12.20 -4.22
N GLN A 116 24.02 12.04 -4.24
CA GLN A 116 24.77 11.46 -3.12
C GLN A 116 24.67 12.31 -1.84
N THR A 117 24.53 13.63 -1.96
CA THR A 117 24.31 14.50 -0.79
C THR A 117 22.91 14.28 -0.21
N LEU A 118 21.88 14.17 -1.05
CA LEU A 118 20.54 13.80 -0.59
C LEU A 118 20.52 12.44 0.09
N LEU A 119 21.20 11.44 -0.47
CA LEU A 119 21.32 10.11 0.14
C LEU A 119 22.07 10.14 1.48
N ARG A 120 23.04 11.05 1.69
CA ARG A 120 23.67 11.22 3.01
C ARG A 120 22.66 11.66 4.07
N VAL A 121 21.80 12.62 3.75
CA VAL A 121 20.75 13.07 4.66
C VAL A 121 19.74 11.95 4.90
N TYR A 122 19.39 11.19 3.85
CA TYR A 122 18.50 10.04 3.94
C TYR A 122 19.03 8.95 4.88
N ASP A 123 20.32 8.57 4.75
CA ASP A 123 21.00 7.63 5.63
C ASP A 123 21.03 8.12 7.11
N LEU A 124 21.24 9.43 7.33
CA LEU A 124 21.21 9.99 8.68
C LEU A 124 19.81 9.86 9.33
N ILE A 125 18.76 10.09 8.55
CA ILE A 125 17.37 9.91 9.01
C ILE A 125 17.09 8.43 9.30
N ALA A 126 17.54 7.53 8.43
CA ALA A 126 17.37 6.08 8.55
C ALA A 126 18.22 5.47 9.68
N ARG A 127 19.23 6.19 10.17
CA ARG A 127 20.26 5.66 11.06
C ARG A 127 20.92 4.39 10.50
N ASN A 128 20.91 4.24 9.19
CA ASN A 128 21.46 3.10 8.46
C ASN A 128 22.18 3.62 7.21
N ARG A 129 23.41 3.12 6.97
CA ARG A 129 24.22 3.53 5.84
C ARG A 129 24.03 2.54 4.69
N SER A 130 23.14 2.88 3.77
CA SER A 130 22.87 2.05 2.59
C SER A 130 23.41 2.63 1.28
N ARG A 131 23.75 3.93 1.25
CA ARG A 131 24.21 4.59 0.02
C ARG A 131 25.56 4.11 -0.44
N HIS A 132 25.71 3.99 -1.74
CA HIS A 132 26.97 3.75 -2.43
C HIS A 132 26.94 4.42 -3.81
N PHE A 133 28.12 4.56 -4.44
CA PHE A 133 28.23 5.03 -5.80
C PHE A 133 28.89 3.96 -6.65
N LEU A 134 28.32 3.67 -7.80
CA LEU A 134 28.81 2.72 -8.79
C LEU A 134 29.44 3.45 -9.96
N THR A 135 30.60 3.04 -10.38
CA THR A 135 31.21 3.46 -11.65
C THR A 135 30.33 3.05 -12.85
N PRO A 136 30.50 3.61 -14.06
CA PRO A 136 29.77 3.15 -15.23
C PRO A 136 29.87 1.63 -15.46
N ALA A 137 31.04 1.05 -15.33
CA ALA A 137 31.24 -0.39 -15.49
C ALA A 137 30.47 -1.21 -14.45
N GLU A 138 30.58 -0.84 -13.18
CA GLU A 138 29.81 -1.49 -12.10
C GLU A 138 28.30 -1.31 -12.29
N SER A 139 27.85 -0.14 -12.74
CA SER A 139 26.43 0.11 -13.02
C SER A 139 25.87 -0.84 -14.08
N MET A 140 26.63 -1.10 -15.13
CA MET A 140 26.23 -2.04 -16.19
C MET A 140 26.28 -3.51 -15.74
N LEU A 141 27.14 -3.86 -14.78
CA LEU A 141 27.12 -5.20 -14.14
C LEU A 141 25.89 -5.40 -13.27
N TRP A 142 25.50 -4.37 -12.52
CA TRP A 142 24.30 -4.41 -11.67
C TRP A 142 22.99 -4.38 -12.45
N VAL A 143 23.00 -3.69 -13.59
CA VAL A 143 21.83 -3.48 -14.45
C VAL A 143 22.23 -3.89 -15.89
N PRO A 144 22.19 -5.19 -16.20
CA PRO A 144 22.51 -5.68 -17.54
C PRO A 144 21.62 -5.06 -18.61
N GLY A 145 22.23 -4.67 -19.73
CA GLY A 145 21.51 -4.02 -20.83
C GLY A 145 21.30 -2.52 -20.67
N LEU A 146 21.66 -1.91 -19.53
CA LEU A 146 21.61 -0.46 -19.35
C LEU A 146 22.51 0.23 -20.38
N THR A 147 22.00 1.28 -21.03
CA THR A 147 22.81 2.05 -21.98
C THR A 147 24.05 2.64 -21.30
N GLY A 148 25.22 2.42 -21.92
CA GLY A 148 26.48 3.03 -21.50
C GLY A 148 26.69 4.44 -22.06
N GLU A 149 25.86 4.89 -23.00
CA GLU A 149 26.00 6.19 -23.65
C GLU A 149 25.83 7.34 -22.64
N LYS A 150 26.86 8.16 -22.49
CA LYS A 150 26.93 9.26 -21.53
C LYS A 150 26.72 8.87 -20.06
N LEU A 151 26.76 7.57 -19.71
CA LEU A 151 26.64 7.11 -18.34
C LEU A 151 27.80 7.64 -17.49
N ALA A 152 27.48 8.35 -16.40
CA ALA A 152 28.48 8.90 -15.47
C ALA A 152 28.64 8.01 -14.22
N GLY A 153 27.83 6.97 -14.10
CA GLY A 153 27.75 6.05 -12.97
C GLY A 153 26.35 5.98 -12.39
N ALA A 154 26.19 5.34 -11.24
CA ALA A 154 24.89 5.25 -10.58
C ALA A 154 25.01 5.42 -9.06
N SER A 155 23.97 5.94 -8.45
CA SER A 155 23.81 6.00 -7.00
C SER A 155 22.91 4.87 -6.53
N GLY A 156 23.39 4.09 -5.54
CA GLY A 156 22.63 3.02 -4.92
C GLY A 156 22.20 3.37 -3.50
N PHE A 157 21.02 2.88 -3.10
CA PHE A 157 20.48 2.94 -1.73
C PHE A 157 19.49 1.78 -1.52
N THR A 158 18.97 1.62 -0.30
CA THR A 158 18.02 0.54 0.01
C THR A 158 16.72 1.13 0.53
N ASP A 159 15.62 0.67 -0.05
CA ASP A 159 14.25 0.81 0.45
C ASP A 159 13.65 -0.61 0.60
N ALA A 160 12.35 -0.79 0.48
CA ALA A 160 11.75 -2.11 0.60
C ALA A 160 10.64 -2.34 -0.43
N VAL A 161 10.37 -3.62 -0.69
CA VAL A 161 9.27 -4.12 -1.51
C VAL A 161 8.32 -4.96 -0.64
N THR A 162 7.06 -5.03 -1.03
CA THR A 162 6.04 -5.85 -0.38
C THR A 162 5.03 -6.37 -1.40
N ASP A 163 4.23 -7.35 -1.02
CA ASP A 163 2.93 -7.53 -1.63
C ASP A 163 1.92 -6.64 -0.88
N ASP A 164 1.40 -5.64 -1.57
CA ASP A 164 0.54 -4.61 -0.97
C ASP A 164 -0.81 -5.17 -0.51
N SER A 165 -1.39 -6.11 -1.25
CA SER A 165 -2.63 -6.78 -0.86
C SER A 165 -2.41 -7.68 0.36
N ARG A 166 -1.31 -8.42 0.40
CA ARG A 166 -0.94 -9.26 1.55
C ARG A 166 -0.63 -8.43 2.79
N LEU A 167 -0.07 -7.24 2.63
CA LEU A 167 0.12 -6.30 3.74
C LEU A 167 -1.23 -5.90 4.38
N VAL A 168 -2.24 -5.61 3.56
CA VAL A 168 -3.59 -5.31 4.05
C VAL A 168 -4.21 -6.51 4.75
N LEU A 169 -4.17 -7.70 4.12
CA LEU A 169 -4.72 -8.92 4.71
C LEU A 169 -4.04 -9.29 6.03
N ARG A 170 -2.72 -9.09 6.12
CA ARG A 170 -1.98 -9.29 7.37
C ARG A 170 -2.44 -8.33 8.47
N LEU A 171 -2.70 -7.06 8.15
CA LEU A 171 -3.25 -6.10 9.14
C LEU A 171 -4.64 -6.51 9.61
N ILE A 172 -5.49 -7.01 8.72
CA ILE A 172 -6.82 -7.52 9.04
C ILE A 172 -6.73 -8.75 9.95
N ALA A 173 -5.81 -9.69 9.65
CA ALA A 173 -5.57 -10.85 10.51
C ALA A 173 -5.14 -10.44 11.92
N GLU A 174 -4.25 -9.45 12.03
CA GLU A 174 -3.84 -8.88 13.32
C GLU A 174 -5.00 -8.19 14.05
N ALA A 175 -5.84 -7.45 13.34
CA ALA A 175 -7.01 -6.80 13.92
C ALA A 175 -8.04 -7.82 14.40
N ARG A 176 -8.32 -8.87 13.62
CA ARG A 176 -9.21 -9.99 13.99
C ARG A 176 -8.71 -10.72 15.22
N ARG A 177 -7.41 -10.99 15.31
CA ARG A 177 -6.81 -11.60 16.50
C ARG A 177 -7.04 -10.76 17.74
N ASP A 178 -6.98 -9.45 17.66
CA ASP A 178 -7.22 -8.51 18.75
C ASP A 178 -8.73 -8.19 18.94
N GLY A 179 -9.63 -8.95 18.31
CA GLY A 179 -11.08 -8.91 18.51
C GLY A 179 -11.88 -8.03 17.57
N ALA A 180 -11.28 -7.44 16.52
CA ALA A 180 -12.05 -6.73 15.51
C ALA A 180 -12.95 -7.65 14.69
N MET A 181 -14.18 -7.22 14.42
CA MET A 181 -15.03 -7.80 13.40
C MET A 181 -14.70 -7.15 12.04
N CYS A 182 -14.36 -7.96 11.04
CA CYS A 182 -13.98 -7.46 9.71
C CYS A 182 -14.85 -8.13 8.64
N LEU A 183 -15.65 -7.33 7.94
CA LEU A 183 -16.58 -7.75 6.90
C LEU A 183 -16.18 -7.18 5.55
N ASN A 184 -15.96 -8.06 4.57
CA ASN A 184 -15.91 -7.71 3.15
C ASN A 184 -17.31 -7.89 2.52
N TYR A 185 -17.48 -7.43 1.28
CA TYR A 185 -18.76 -7.47 0.55
C TYR A 185 -19.93 -6.91 1.37
N THR A 186 -19.64 -5.84 2.14
CA THR A 186 -20.60 -5.16 3.01
C THR A 186 -20.45 -3.65 2.83
N GLN A 187 -21.46 -3.04 2.28
CA GLN A 187 -21.49 -1.62 1.97
C GLN A 187 -21.96 -0.82 3.17
N ALA A 188 -21.35 0.34 3.41
CA ALA A 188 -21.89 1.37 4.31
C ALA A 188 -22.75 2.32 3.50
N ASP A 189 -24.04 2.47 3.88
CA ASP A 189 -25.01 3.24 3.10
C ASP A 189 -25.20 4.65 3.66
N GLU A 190 -25.47 4.77 4.97
CA GLU A 190 -25.88 6.03 5.59
C GLU A 190 -25.27 6.20 6.98
N ILE A 191 -24.68 7.37 7.24
CA ILE A 191 -24.25 7.77 8.59
C ILE A 191 -25.46 8.23 9.38
N LYS A 192 -25.70 7.61 10.52
CA LYS A 192 -26.76 8.01 11.46
C LYS A 192 -26.24 9.06 12.44
N ARG A 193 -27.09 10.03 12.74
CA ARG A 193 -26.78 11.11 13.66
C ARG A 193 -27.90 11.33 14.67
N SER A 194 -27.52 11.68 15.89
CA SER A 194 -28.42 12.12 16.95
C SER A 194 -27.94 13.47 17.46
N ASN A 195 -28.79 14.47 17.45
CA ASN A 195 -28.46 15.86 17.79
C ASN A 195 -27.24 16.43 17.01
N GLY A 196 -27.01 15.89 15.80
CA GLY A 196 -25.91 16.25 14.91
C GLY A 196 -24.63 15.47 15.13
N ASP A 197 -24.44 14.74 16.23
CA ASP A 197 -23.30 13.85 16.46
C ASP A 197 -23.56 12.50 15.82
N VAL A 198 -22.48 11.83 15.38
CA VAL A 198 -22.58 10.46 14.87
C VAL A 198 -23.08 9.53 15.97
N SER A 199 -24.09 8.73 15.64
CA SER A 199 -24.62 7.66 16.52
C SER A 199 -24.40 6.27 15.95
N GLY A 200 -24.03 6.15 14.67
CA GLY A 200 -23.81 4.89 13.99
C GLY A 200 -23.91 5.00 12.48
N LEU A 201 -24.17 3.89 11.83
CA LEU A 201 -24.41 3.83 10.39
C LEU A 201 -25.28 2.63 10.01
N LEU A 202 -25.86 2.66 8.81
CA LEU A 202 -26.49 1.52 8.17
C LEU A 202 -25.47 0.80 7.29
N ILE A 203 -25.43 -0.53 7.40
CA ILE A 203 -24.63 -1.39 6.52
C ILE A 203 -25.53 -2.37 5.79
N GLN A 204 -25.14 -2.75 4.57
CA GLN A 204 -25.83 -3.71 3.73
C GLN A 204 -24.87 -4.81 3.27
N ALA A 205 -25.13 -6.05 3.67
CA ALA A 205 -24.27 -7.20 3.36
C ALA A 205 -24.52 -7.78 1.96
N GLU A 206 -25.77 -7.71 1.48
CA GLU A 206 -26.19 -8.09 0.14
C GLU A 206 -27.19 -7.08 -0.41
N ARG A 207 -27.21 -6.89 -1.71
CA ARG A 207 -27.97 -5.80 -2.37
C ARG A 207 -29.47 -5.76 -2.05
N ASN A 208 -30.05 -6.89 -1.64
CA ASN A 208 -31.47 -7.03 -1.33
C ASN A 208 -31.73 -7.35 0.15
N ASP A 209 -30.72 -7.35 0.99
CA ASP A 209 -30.87 -7.59 2.41
C ASP A 209 -31.48 -6.38 3.13
N THR A 210 -32.15 -6.62 4.23
CA THR A 210 -32.52 -5.57 5.16
C THR A 210 -31.26 -4.93 5.74
N PRO A 211 -31.08 -3.61 5.63
CA PRO A 211 -29.91 -2.94 6.23
C PRO A 211 -29.80 -3.23 7.73
N ILE A 212 -28.59 -3.41 8.21
CA ILE A 212 -28.29 -3.63 9.62
C ILE A 212 -27.83 -2.29 10.19
N GLU A 213 -28.47 -1.85 11.28
CA GLU A 213 -28.01 -0.68 12.02
C GLU A 213 -26.88 -1.05 12.97
N VAL A 214 -25.79 -0.30 12.87
CA VAL A 214 -24.61 -0.43 13.72
C VAL A 214 -24.44 0.86 14.52
N LEU A 215 -24.34 0.75 15.83
CA LEU A 215 -24.20 1.88 16.74
C LEU A 215 -22.71 2.12 17.06
N ALA A 216 -22.28 3.37 16.89
CA ALA A 216 -20.93 3.78 17.24
C ALA A 216 -20.84 5.30 17.37
N PRO A 217 -20.14 5.83 18.40
CA PRO A 217 -19.90 7.27 18.54
C PRO A 217 -18.83 7.79 17.59
N LEU A 218 -18.01 6.90 17.02
CA LEU A 218 -16.92 7.23 16.10
C LEU A 218 -16.98 6.37 14.84
N VAL A 219 -17.10 7.04 13.69
CA VAL A 219 -16.97 6.42 12.36
C VAL A 219 -15.75 6.99 11.66
N ILE A 220 -14.87 6.11 11.17
CA ILE A 220 -13.70 6.48 10.38
C ILE A 220 -13.96 6.14 8.92
N ASN A 221 -14.12 7.17 8.09
CA ASN A 221 -14.22 7.03 6.64
C ASN A 221 -12.82 6.91 6.03
N ALA A 222 -12.40 5.70 5.69
CA ALA A 222 -11.14 5.35 5.06
C ALA A 222 -11.33 4.78 3.64
N THR A 223 -12.36 5.25 2.93
CA THR A 223 -12.80 4.72 1.62
C THR A 223 -11.93 5.19 0.44
N GLY A 224 -10.82 5.87 0.69
CA GLY A 224 -9.82 6.23 -0.33
C GLY A 224 -10.39 7.13 -1.44
N ALA A 225 -10.44 6.65 -2.68
CA ALA A 225 -10.94 7.43 -3.81
C ALA A 225 -12.46 7.72 -3.74
N TRP A 226 -13.18 7.07 -2.86
CA TRP A 226 -14.63 7.26 -2.61
C TRP A 226 -14.92 8.06 -1.34
N ALA A 227 -13.91 8.70 -0.73
CA ALA A 227 -14.07 9.34 0.58
C ALA A 227 -15.11 10.50 0.59
N ASP A 228 -15.35 11.13 -0.54
CA ASP A 228 -16.36 12.14 -0.74
C ASP A 228 -17.80 11.62 -0.80
N ARG A 229 -17.99 10.31 -1.09
CA ARG A 229 -19.33 9.71 -1.19
C ARG A 229 -20.00 9.51 0.18
N LEU A 230 -19.23 9.28 1.23
CA LEU A 230 -19.72 9.02 2.60
C LEU A 230 -19.74 10.29 3.46
N GLN A 231 -19.81 11.46 2.88
CA GLN A 231 -19.89 12.73 3.62
C GLN A 231 -21.34 13.07 3.98
N SER A 232 -21.56 13.51 5.21
CA SER A 232 -22.89 13.70 5.79
C SER A 232 -23.63 14.96 5.34
N SER A 233 -23.03 15.87 4.59
CA SER A 233 -23.71 17.07 4.07
C SER A 233 -23.13 17.55 2.75
N LYS A 234 -24.01 17.74 1.77
CA LYS A 234 -23.68 18.34 0.46
C LYS A 234 -23.53 19.88 0.50
N THR A 235 -23.57 20.51 1.68
CA THR A 235 -23.78 21.96 1.82
C THR A 235 -22.63 22.72 2.46
N SER A 236 -21.45 22.14 2.69
CA SER A 236 -20.35 22.89 3.28
C SER A 236 -19.26 23.21 2.26
N GLU A 237 -18.80 24.48 2.26
CA GLU A 237 -17.60 24.96 1.56
C GLU A 237 -16.32 24.18 1.94
N ASP A 238 -16.43 23.30 2.92
CA ASP A 238 -15.38 22.45 3.53
C ASP A 238 -15.38 21.01 3.01
N THR A 239 -15.83 20.73 1.78
CA THR A 239 -15.74 19.37 1.24
C THR A 239 -14.30 19.03 0.84
N MET A 240 -13.83 17.83 1.23
CA MET A 240 -12.57 17.30 0.74
C MET A 240 -12.73 16.98 -0.74
N HIS A 241 -11.97 17.64 -1.62
CA HIS A 241 -12.01 17.36 -3.04
C HIS A 241 -10.94 16.31 -3.38
N ILE A 242 -11.40 15.15 -3.81
CA ILE A 242 -10.54 14.06 -4.28
C ILE A 242 -10.34 14.17 -5.79
N ARG A 243 -9.09 14.26 -6.22
CA ARG A 243 -8.69 14.11 -7.61
C ARG A 243 -8.19 12.69 -7.82
N PRO A 244 -8.92 11.84 -8.54
CA PRO A 244 -8.48 10.48 -8.82
C PRO A 244 -7.37 10.50 -9.88
N LEU A 245 -6.17 10.02 -9.52
CA LEU A 245 -5.04 9.90 -10.44
C LEU A 245 -4.72 8.43 -10.70
N ARG A 246 -4.75 8.01 -11.97
CA ARG A 246 -4.41 6.64 -12.40
C ARG A 246 -2.91 6.49 -12.59
N GLY A 247 -2.38 5.38 -12.06
CA GLY A 247 -1.02 4.93 -12.30
C GLY A 247 -1.00 3.46 -12.70
N SER A 248 -0.36 3.18 -13.83
CA SER A 248 -0.37 1.89 -14.48
C SER A 248 1.02 1.26 -14.51
N HIS A 249 1.06 -0.08 -14.56
CA HIS A 249 2.27 -0.88 -14.55
C HIS A 249 2.19 -1.98 -15.61
N LEU A 250 3.34 -2.32 -16.20
CA LEU A 250 3.53 -3.48 -17.05
C LEU A 250 4.27 -4.57 -16.26
N VAL A 251 3.87 -5.81 -16.46
CA VAL A 251 4.59 -7.01 -15.97
C VAL A 251 5.25 -7.68 -17.17
N LEU A 252 6.56 -7.85 -17.10
CA LEU A 252 7.38 -8.40 -18.16
C LEU A 252 8.06 -9.68 -17.67
N PRO A 253 8.34 -10.67 -18.55
CA PRO A 253 9.22 -11.77 -18.20
C PRO A 253 10.56 -11.22 -17.69
N TRP A 254 11.10 -11.80 -16.64
CA TRP A 254 12.43 -11.41 -16.17
C TRP A 254 13.49 -11.58 -17.27
N SER A 255 13.35 -12.57 -18.13
CA SER A 255 14.25 -12.80 -19.27
C SER A 255 14.25 -11.65 -20.30
N SER A 256 13.14 -10.92 -20.44
CA SER A 256 13.04 -9.78 -21.37
C SER A 256 13.68 -8.51 -20.80
N LEU A 257 13.60 -8.32 -19.48
CA LEU A 257 14.22 -7.20 -18.76
C LEU A 257 14.82 -7.69 -17.42
N PRO A 258 16.04 -8.25 -17.43
CA PRO A 258 16.61 -8.94 -16.25
C PRO A 258 17.17 -7.93 -15.24
N VAL A 259 16.31 -7.34 -14.41
CA VAL A 259 16.72 -6.50 -13.30
C VAL A 259 16.75 -7.29 -11.99
N SER A 260 17.80 -7.14 -11.20
CA SER A 260 17.96 -7.71 -9.86
C SER A 260 17.73 -6.70 -8.73
N CYS A 261 17.49 -5.45 -9.09
CA CYS A 261 17.27 -4.33 -8.19
C CYS A 261 16.23 -3.37 -8.81
N SER A 262 15.73 -2.42 -8.05
CA SER A 262 14.88 -1.35 -8.60
C SER A 262 15.75 -0.32 -9.31
N VAL A 263 15.55 -0.16 -10.61
CA VAL A 263 16.22 0.87 -11.41
C VAL A 263 15.29 2.08 -11.52
N SER A 264 15.75 3.22 -10.99
CA SER A 264 15.00 4.48 -11.05
C SER A 264 15.35 5.22 -12.33
N LEU A 265 14.37 5.49 -13.14
CA LEU A 265 14.52 6.06 -14.47
C LEU A 265 13.73 7.37 -14.56
N PHE A 266 14.25 8.39 -15.25
CA PHE A 266 13.48 9.60 -15.54
C PHE A 266 12.98 9.56 -16.97
N HIS A 267 11.66 9.68 -17.13
CA HIS A 267 11.07 9.70 -18.47
C HIS A 267 11.51 10.95 -19.22
N PRO A 268 11.93 10.84 -20.48
CA PRO A 268 12.48 11.96 -21.24
C PRO A 268 11.45 13.03 -21.55
N GLU A 269 10.18 12.67 -21.66
CA GLU A 269 9.09 13.57 -22.03
C GLU A 269 8.77 14.57 -20.91
N ASP A 270 8.66 14.09 -19.68
CA ASP A 270 8.14 14.87 -18.55
C ASP A 270 9.03 14.85 -17.29
N GLY A 271 10.16 14.13 -17.33
CA GLY A 271 11.11 14.02 -16.23
C GLY A 271 10.58 13.24 -15.01
N ARG A 272 9.51 12.44 -15.17
CA ARG A 272 8.93 11.68 -14.06
C ARG A 272 9.73 10.43 -13.79
N PRO A 273 9.86 10.03 -12.49
CA PRO A 273 10.47 8.77 -12.16
C PRO A 273 9.56 7.60 -12.54
N VAL A 274 10.11 6.68 -13.29
CA VAL A 274 9.58 5.35 -13.60
C VAL A 274 10.54 4.34 -13.00
N PHE A 275 10.03 3.21 -12.53
CA PHE A 275 10.84 2.16 -11.91
C PHE A 275 10.72 0.87 -12.71
N ALA A 276 11.86 0.20 -12.94
CA ALA A 276 11.90 -1.19 -13.33
C ALA A 276 12.42 -1.99 -12.14
N PHE A 277 11.65 -2.95 -11.63
CA PHE A 277 12.04 -3.68 -10.42
C PHE A 277 11.60 -5.14 -10.46
N PRO A 278 12.37 -6.05 -9.79
CA PRO A 278 12.01 -7.46 -9.70
C PRO A 278 10.83 -7.66 -8.75
N TRP A 279 9.86 -8.47 -9.15
CA TRP A 279 8.75 -8.87 -8.30
C TRP A 279 8.20 -10.24 -8.71
N LEU A 280 8.19 -11.21 -7.78
CA LEU A 280 7.68 -12.57 -7.99
C LEU A 280 8.20 -13.25 -9.29
N GLY A 281 9.50 -13.17 -9.54
CA GLY A 281 10.14 -13.80 -10.71
C GLY A 281 9.93 -13.06 -12.04
N THR A 282 9.28 -11.90 -12.01
CA THR A 282 9.05 -11.02 -13.16
C THR A 282 9.74 -9.69 -12.99
N THR A 283 9.70 -8.85 -14.01
CA THR A 283 10.07 -7.43 -13.92
C THR A 283 8.83 -6.56 -14.07
N VAL A 284 8.63 -5.69 -13.11
CA VAL A 284 7.56 -4.69 -13.15
C VAL A 284 8.12 -3.37 -13.61
N LEU A 285 7.46 -2.74 -14.58
CA LEU A 285 7.79 -1.42 -15.11
C LEU A 285 6.64 -0.45 -14.85
N GLY A 286 6.87 0.65 -14.15
CA GLY A 286 5.87 1.66 -13.81
C GLY A 286 6.44 2.78 -12.94
N THR A 287 5.72 3.86 -12.79
CA THR A 287 4.28 4.01 -12.99
C THR A 287 3.97 5.26 -13.81
N THR A 288 2.83 5.25 -14.47
CA THR A 288 2.22 6.46 -15.06
C THR A 288 1.50 7.30 -13.99
N ASP A 289 0.98 8.47 -14.33
CA ASP A 289 0.25 9.35 -13.39
C ASP A 289 -0.61 10.32 -14.20
N ILE A 290 -1.82 9.94 -14.52
CA ILE A 290 -2.77 10.70 -15.32
C ILE A 290 -4.11 10.84 -14.59
N ASP A 291 -4.91 11.83 -14.97
CA ASP A 291 -6.28 11.94 -14.43
C ASP A 291 -7.09 10.70 -14.81
N HIS A 292 -7.88 10.21 -13.85
CA HIS A 292 -8.78 9.08 -14.08
C HIS A 292 -10.20 9.59 -14.30
N GLU A 293 -10.66 9.51 -15.54
CA GLU A 293 -12.01 9.96 -15.94
C GLU A 293 -13.05 8.83 -15.90
N GLY A 294 -12.61 7.59 -15.62
CA GLY A 294 -13.47 6.41 -15.59
C GLY A 294 -14.30 6.29 -14.32
N ASN A 295 -15.27 5.36 -14.34
CA ASN A 295 -16.04 5.00 -13.15
C ASN A 295 -15.14 4.32 -12.12
N LEU A 296 -15.06 4.88 -10.91
CA LEU A 296 -14.27 4.32 -9.80
C LEU A 296 -14.72 2.93 -9.35
N ASP A 297 -15.98 2.56 -9.59
CA ASP A 297 -16.54 1.26 -9.20
C ASP A 297 -16.16 0.13 -10.17
N GLN A 298 -15.53 0.46 -11.29
CA GLN A 298 -14.95 -0.47 -12.26
C GLN A 298 -13.45 -0.58 -12.05
N GLU A 299 -12.90 -1.73 -12.40
CA GLU A 299 -11.46 -1.93 -12.36
C GLU A 299 -10.76 -1.03 -13.38
N PRO A 300 -9.81 -0.17 -12.95
CA PRO A 300 -9.09 0.68 -13.86
C PRO A 300 -8.17 -0.15 -14.77
N VAL A 301 -8.15 0.20 -16.05
CA VAL A 301 -7.35 -0.48 -17.07
C VAL A 301 -6.32 0.49 -17.63
N ILE A 302 -5.13 0.00 -17.92
CA ILE A 302 -4.08 0.78 -18.59
C ILE A 302 -4.54 1.18 -19.99
N SER A 303 -4.21 2.40 -20.43
CA SER A 303 -4.48 2.86 -21.79
C SER A 303 -3.32 2.52 -22.74
N GLU A 304 -3.61 2.59 -24.05
CA GLU A 304 -2.62 2.43 -25.11
C GLU A 304 -1.48 3.46 -25.01
N SER A 305 -1.81 4.71 -24.67
CA SER A 305 -0.83 5.77 -24.48
C SER A 305 0.06 5.53 -23.27
N GLU A 306 -0.47 5.02 -22.16
CA GLU A 306 0.32 4.65 -20.99
C GLU A 306 1.25 3.48 -21.29
N THR A 307 0.78 2.50 -22.07
CA THR A 307 1.61 1.36 -22.51
C THR A 307 2.77 1.85 -23.37
N ALA A 308 2.50 2.70 -24.34
CA ALA A 308 3.53 3.29 -25.21
C ALA A 308 4.57 4.10 -24.42
N TYR A 309 4.10 4.93 -23.47
CA TYR A 309 4.94 5.72 -22.57
C TYR A 309 5.91 4.83 -21.76
N LEU A 310 5.43 3.75 -21.19
CA LEU A 310 6.28 2.83 -20.40
C LEU A 310 7.25 2.05 -21.29
N LEU A 311 6.85 1.62 -22.48
CA LEU A 311 7.73 0.93 -23.41
C LEU A 311 8.82 1.85 -23.99
N GLU A 312 8.52 3.14 -24.19
CA GLU A 312 9.51 4.12 -24.66
C GLU A 312 10.69 4.24 -23.71
N ILE A 313 10.42 4.41 -22.38
CA ILE A 313 11.50 4.54 -21.40
C ILE A 313 12.34 3.27 -21.32
N ALA A 314 11.71 2.08 -21.42
CA ALA A 314 12.42 0.82 -21.41
C ALA A 314 13.34 0.68 -22.62
N SER A 315 12.85 0.93 -23.83
CA SER A 315 13.63 0.85 -25.08
C SER A 315 14.81 1.82 -25.10
N ARG A 316 14.62 3.01 -24.52
CA ARG A 316 15.66 4.04 -24.47
C ARG A 316 16.80 3.68 -23.51
N LEU A 317 16.49 3.05 -22.39
CA LEU A 317 17.47 2.77 -21.35
C LEU A 317 18.07 1.39 -21.46
N PHE A 318 17.38 0.49 -22.14
CA PHE A 318 17.80 -0.90 -22.38
C PHE A 318 17.81 -1.19 -23.91
N PRO A 319 18.63 -0.47 -24.70
CA PRO A 319 18.60 -0.60 -26.17
C PRO A 319 18.99 -2.00 -26.66
N GLY A 320 19.69 -2.76 -25.84
CA GLY A 320 20.05 -4.15 -26.13
C GLY A 320 18.94 -5.18 -25.83
N SER A 321 17.83 -4.74 -25.22
CA SER A 321 16.68 -5.58 -24.88
C SER A 321 15.41 -4.97 -25.48
N PRO A 322 15.13 -5.20 -26.78
CA PRO A 322 13.95 -4.63 -27.43
C PRO A 322 12.68 -5.24 -26.83
N ILE A 323 11.98 -4.46 -26.02
CA ILE A 323 10.74 -4.84 -25.38
C ILE A 323 9.58 -4.33 -26.21
N THR A 324 8.66 -5.20 -26.54
CA THR A 324 7.47 -4.93 -27.35
C THR A 324 6.21 -5.20 -26.55
N ARG A 325 5.05 -4.88 -27.11
CA ARG A 325 3.75 -5.22 -26.53
C ARG A 325 3.54 -6.73 -26.32
N ASN A 326 4.15 -7.54 -27.19
CA ASN A 326 4.01 -8.99 -27.16
C ASN A 326 4.78 -9.61 -25.96
N ASP A 327 5.68 -8.86 -25.35
CA ASP A 327 6.41 -9.29 -24.15
C ASP A 327 5.65 -9.02 -22.85
N ILE A 328 4.50 -8.33 -22.91
CA ILE A 328 3.72 -7.99 -21.73
C ILE A 328 2.93 -9.21 -21.26
N LEU A 329 3.26 -9.73 -20.07
CA LEU A 329 2.57 -10.85 -19.43
C LEU A 329 1.22 -10.41 -18.85
N SER A 330 1.19 -9.29 -18.16
CA SER A 330 0.00 -8.71 -17.57
C SER A 330 0.21 -7.23 -17.25
N THR A 331 -0.87 -6.57 -16.87
CA THR A 331 -0.86 -5.16 -16.45
C THR A 331 -1.75 -4.96 -15.24
N TRP A 332 -1.48 -3.92 -14.47
CA TRP A 332 -2.44 -3.40 -13.51
C TRP A 332 -2.42 -1.87 -13.48
N ALA A 333 -3.55 -1.31 -13.12
CA ALA A 333 -3.70 0.13 -12.91
C ALA A 333 -4.39 0.38 -11.57
N GLY A 334 -3.95 1.41 -10.84
CA GLY A 334 -4.53 1.83 -9.57
C GLY A 334 -4.88 3.30 -9.57
N VAL A 335 -5.94 3.66 -8.87
CA VAL A 335 -6.36 5.06 -8.73
C VAL A 335 -5.93 5.61 -7.38
N ARG A 336 -5.10 6.66 -7.39
CA ARG A 336 -4.63 7.35 -6.19
C ARG A 336 -5.64 8.41 -5.77
N PRO A 337 -6.10 8.42 -4.52
CA PRO A 337 -6.94 9.50 -3.98
C PRO A 337 -6.05 10.70 -3.62
N VAL A 338 -5.85 11.62 -4.54
CA VAL A 338 -5.05 12.82 -4.27
C VAL A 338 -5.97 13.95 -3.82
N VAL A 339 -5.63 14.57 -2.69
CA VAL A 339 -6.36 15.74 -2.20
C VAL A 339 -5.92 16.96 -2.99
N THR A 340 -6.86 17.67 -3.59
CA THR A 340 -6.59 18.87 -4.40
C THR A 340 -7.13 20.12 -3.73
N ASP A 341 -6.40 21.23 -3.92
CA ASP A 341 -6.84 22.57 -3.55
C ASP A 341 -7.63 23.29 -4.67
N GLY A 342 -7.93 22.56 -5.76
CA GLY A 342 -8.66 23.12 -6.91
C GLY A 342 -7.84 24.03 -7.82
N THR A 343 -6.54 24.19 -7.59
CA THR A 343 -5.69 25.13 -8.36
C THR A 343 -5.26 24.62 -9.74
N GLY A 344 -5.70 23.43 -10.16
CA GLY A 344 -5.43 22.87 -11.50
C GLY A 344 -3.95 22.54 -11.77
N LYS A 345 -3.17 22.22 -10.74
CA LYS A 345 -1.76 21.80 -10.88
C LYS A 345 -1.64 20.54 -11.74
N ALA A 346 -0.48 20.37 -12.38
CA ALA A 346 -0.18 19.10 -13.05
C ALA A 346 -0.22 17.93 -12.04
N PRO A 347 -0.70 16.72 -12.41
CA PRO A 347 -0.86 15.57 -11.52
C PRO A 347 0.38 15.27 -10.68
N SER A 348 1.58 15.41 -11.27
CA SER A 348 2.85 15.18 -10.59
C SER A 348 3.23 16.21 -9.53
N LYS A 349 2.56 17.38 -9.52
CA LYS A 349 2.81 18.51 -8.61
C LYS A 349 1.80 18.63 -7.48
N GLU A 350 0.75 17.79 -7.47
CA GLU A 350 -0.24 17.75 -6.40
C GLU A 350 0.40 17.30 -5.08
N ASN A 351 -0.14 17.81 -3.98
CA ASN A 351 0.27 17.39 -2.64
C ASN A 351 -0.18 15.95 -2.40
N ARG A 352 0.73 15.09 -1.98
CA ARG A 352 0.49 13.67 -1.68
C ARG A 352 0.50 13.40 -0.17
N GLU A 353 0.30 14.42 0.63
CA GLU A 353 0.03 14.27 2.06
C GLU A 353 -1.39 13.74 2.24
N HIS A 354 -1.63 13.10 3.36
CA HIS A 354 -2.99 12.76 3.75
C HIS A 354 -3.66 14.00 4.36
N ALA A 355 -4.96 14.05 4.22
CA ALA A 355 -5.81 15.03 4.86
C ALA A 355 -6.81 14.32 5.76
N LEU A 356 -7.07 14.92 6.92
CA LEU A 356 -8.09 14.49 7.87
C LEU A 356 -9.13 15.58 8.02
N ARG A 357 -10.39 15.18 8.03
CA ARG A 357 -11.53 16.05 8.37
C ARG A 357 -12.34 15.41 9.48
N VAL A 358 -12.60 16.17 10.51
CA VAL A 358 -13.42 15.73 11.65
C VAL A 358 -14.74 16.48 11.63
N ASP A 359 -15.85 15.74 11.69
CA ASP A 359 -17.19 16.27 11.75
C ASP A 359 -18.03 15.49 12.77
N ARG A 360 -17.96 15.93 14.04
CA ARG A 360 -18.83 15.47 15.13
C ARG A 360 -19.00 13.96 15.19
N GLY A 361 -17.87 13.23 15.33
CA GLY A 361 -17.81 11.77 15.39
C GLY A 361 -17.58 11.08 14.05
N LEU A 362 -17.52 11.81 12.92
CA LEU A 362 -17.06 11.31 11.64
C LEU A 362 -15.64 11.83 11.37
N VAL A 363 -14.68 10.94 11.13
CA VAL A 363 -13.34 11.30 10.67
C VAL A 363 -13.15 10.75 9.26
N SER A 364 -13.03 11.64 8.28
CA SER A 364 -12.75 11.26 6.88
C SER A 364 -11.28 11.42 6.58
N ILE A 365 -10.69 10.39 5.96
CA ILE A 365 -9.28 10.30 5.58
C ILE A 365 -9.18 10.27 4.06
N ALA A 366 -8.37 11.14 3.48
CA ALA A 366 -8.06 11.10 2.06
C ALA A 366 -6.55 11.21 1.82
N GLY A 367 -6.07 10.62 0.72
CA GLY A 367 -4.65 10.58 0.41
C GLY A 367 -3.87 9.60 1.29
N GLY A 368 -2.57 9.87 1.45
CA GLY A 368 -1.67 9.03 2.24
C GLY A 368 -0.87 8.04 1.39
N LYS A 369 -0.09 7.20 2.07
CA LYS A 369 0.87 6.27 1.45
C LYS A 369 0.86 4.93 2.15
N LEU A 370 1.17 3.88 1.39
CA LEU A 370 1.33 2.53 1.90
C LEU A 370 2.28 2.47 3.11
N THR A 371 3.43 3.14 3.05
CA THR A 371 4.45 3.12 4.12
C THR A 371 3.97 3.73 5.44
N THR A 372 3.17 4.80 5.38
CA THR A 372 2.81 5.60 6.58
C THR A 372 1.40 5.32 7.10
N PHE A 373 0.79 4.22 6.68
CA PHE A 373 -0.58 3.86 7.06
C PHE A 373 -0.82 3.93 8.57
N ARG A 374 0.15 3.48 9.37
CA ARG A 374 0.03 3.46 10.84
C ARG A 374 0.04 4.87 11.44
N VAL A 375 0.87 5.76 10.91
CA VAL A 375 0.90 7.17 11.35
C VAL A 375 -0.45 7.81 11.10
N ILE A 376 -1.01 7.62 9.89
CA ILE A 376 -2.32 8.12 9.48
C ILE A 376 -3.44 7.53 10.35
N ALA A 377 -3.41 6.22 10.57
CA ALA A 377 -4.39 5.52 11.41
C ALA A 377 -4.43 6.07 12.84
N ARG A 378 -3.25 6.26 13.44
CA ARG A 378 -3.15 6.80 14.80
C ARG A 378 -3.61 8.25 14.87
N GLU A 379 -3.26 9.08 13.89
CA GLU A 379 -3.69 10.46 13.82
C GLU A 379 -5.23 10.56 13.72
N ALA A 380 -5.84 9.73 12.87
CA ALA A 380 -7.29 9.68 12.74
C ALA A 380 -7.99 9.26 14.05
N LEU A 381 -7.47 8.25 14.75
CA LEU A 381 -7.98 7.83 16.04
C LEU A 381 -7.78 8.90 17.12
N VAL A 382 -6.64 9.59 17.14
CA VAL A 382 -6.39 10.69 18.09
C VAL A 382 -7.40 11.81 17.86
N GLN A 383 -7.64 12.21 16.62
CA GLN A 383 -8.60 13.25 16.30
C GLN A 383 -10.06 12.83 16.59
N GLY A 384 -10.41 11.58 16.30
CA GLY A 384 -11.75 11.07 16.53
C GLY A 384 -12.08 10.84 18.02
N LEU A 385 -11.13 10.37 18.81
CA LEU A 385 -11.30 10.12 20.24
C LEU A 385 -11.06 11.36 21.11
N GLY A 386 -10.44 12.41 20.56
CA GLY A 386 -10.13 13.64 21.28
C GLY A 386 -9.27 13.38 22.54
N GLU A 387 -9.67 13.96 23.68
CA GLU A 387 -8.94 13.83 24.95
C GLU A 387 -8.84 12.38 25.45
N ALA A 388 -9.77 11.51 25.11
CA ALA A 388 -9.76 10.10 25.50
C ALA A 388 -8.62 9.32 24.83
N ALA A 389 -8.10 9.78 23.69
CA ALA A 389 -7.09 9.08 22.91
C ALA A 389 -5.82 8.74 23.72
N SER A 390 -5.36 9.68 24.56
CA SER A 390 -4.16 9.48 25.37
C SER A 390 -4.29 8.39 26.44
N LYS A 391 -5.52 8.10 26.86
CA LYS A 391 -5.83 7.08 27.88
C LYS A 391 -6.13 5.71 27.27
N VAL A 392 -6.68 5.71 26.05
CA VAL A 392 -7.21 4.51 25.40
C VAL A 392 -6.20 3.89 24.45
N LEU A 393 -5.53 4.71 23.62
CA LEU A 393 -4.65 4.19 22.59
C LEU A 393 -3.37 3.57 23.16
N ARG A 394 -3.06 2.36 22.71
CA ARG A 394 -1.80 1.71 23.04
C ARG A 394 -0.59 2.58 22.66
N PRO A 395 0.55 2.43 23.35
CA PRO A 395 1.75 3.20 23.02
C PRO A 395 2.16 3.03 21.55
N ALA A 396 2.59 4.12 20.91
CA ALA A 396 3.06 4.09 19.52
C ALA A 396 4.31 3.21 19.31
N SER A 397 5.02 2.87 20.37
CA SER A 397 6.16 1.94 20.34
C SER A 397 5.78 0.46 20.20
N LYS A 398 4.52 0.09 20.46
CA LYS A 398 4.07 -1.29 20.31
C LYS A 398 4.08 -1.72 18.84
N PRO A 399 4.52 -2.96 18.52
CA PRO A 399 4.57 -3.45 17.15
C PRO A 399 3.17 -3.50 16.49
N VAL A 400 3.13 -3.22 15.20
CA VAL A 400 1.93 -3.39 14.38
C VAL A 400 1.70 -4.87 14.16
N PHE A 401 2.75 -5.57 13.75
CA PHE A 401 2.75 -7.01 13.59
C PHE A 401 3.36 -7.64 14.84
N GLN A 402 2.57 -8.40 15.56
CA GLN A 402 3.08 -9.10 16.73
C GLN A 402 3.75 -10.41 16.28
N GLY A 403 4.90 -10.70 16.87
CA GLY A 403 5.53 -12.01 16.74
C GLY A 403 4.58 -13.08 17.30
N THR A 404 4.29 -14.08 16.49
CA THR A 404 3.60 -15.28 16.92
C THR A 404 4.64 -16.38 17.15
N GLU A 405 4.50 -17.16 18.21
CA GLU A 405 5.23 -18.43 18.31
C GLU A 405 4.64 -19.35 17.24
N HIS A 406 5.38 -19.53 16.17
CA HIS A 406 4.99 -20.46 15.13
C HIS A 406 5.55 -21.86 15.43
N PRO A 407 4.88 -22.93 14.95
CA PRO A 407 5.42 -24.27 15.00
C PRO A 407 6.78 -24.34 14.28
N SER A 408 7.52 -25.37 14.52
CA SER A 408 8.76 -25.61 13.78
C SER A 408 8.46 -25.75 12.29
N ARG A 409 9.33 -25.20 11.44
CA ARG A 409 9.20 -25.30 9.99
C ARG A 409 9.03 -26.75 9.54
N PRO A 410 7.96 -27.11 8.80
CA PRO A 410 7.82 -28.42 8.20
C PRO A 410 8.99 -28.74 7.25
N ALA A 411 9.49 -29.96 7.28
CA ALA A 411 10.67 -30.37 6.50
C ALA A 411 10.46 -30.21 4.97
N ALA A 412 9.22 -30.32 4.52
CA ALA A 412 8.86 -30.18 3.10
C ALA A 412 8.94 -28.72 2.58
N ILE A 413 8.94 -27.73 3.46
CA ILE A 413 8.90 -26.30 3.12
C ILE A 413 10.32 -25.72 3.17
N SER A 414 10.74 -24.99 2.13
CA SER A 414 12.03 -24.29 2.11
C SER A 414 12.07 -23.17 3.16
N HIS A 415 13.26 -22.75 3.58
CA HIS A 415 13.41 -21.66 4.54
C HIS A 415 12.80 -20.34 3.99
N GLN A 416 12.99 -20.04 2.73
CA GLN A 416 12.46 -18.85 2.07
C GLN A 416 10.93 -18.89 2.02
N CYS A 417 10.33 -20.01 1.59
CA CYS A 417 8.88 -20.17 1.60
C CYS A 417 8.33 -20.04 3.02
N TRP A 418 8.98 -20.64 4.02
CA TRP A 418 8.58 -20.53 5.42
C TRP A 418 8.57 -19.07 5.91
N GLN A 419 9.62 -18.32 5.63
CA GLN A 419 9.70 -16.90 5.98
C GLN A 419 8.57 -16.10 5.32
N ARG A 420 8.28 -16.36 4.03
CA ARG A 420 7.17 -15.74 3.31
C ARG A 420 5.82 -16.07 3.97
N LEU A 421 5.58 -17.34 4.30
CA LEU A 421 4.33 -17.75 4.95
C LEU A 421 4.16 -17.07 6.32
N GLN A 422 5.21 -17.00 7.12
CA GLN A 422 5.18 -16.28 8.41
C GLN A 422 4.87 -14.79 8.21
N GLY A 423 5.47 -14.16 7.22
CA GLY A 423 5.23 -12.76 6.89
C GLY A 423 3.79 -12.52 6.41
N PHE A 424 3.29 -13.36 5.51
CA PHE A 424 1.98 -13.18 4.87
C PHE A 424 0.81 -13.49 5.81
N TYR A 425 0.88 -14.58 6.55
CA TYR A 425 -0.25 -15.13 7.30
C TYR A 425 -0.20 -14.83 8.81
N GLY A 426 1.00 -14.68 9.39
CA GLY A 426 1.15 -14.30 10.79
C GLY A 426 0.29 -15.12 11.73
N PRO A 427 -0.70 -14.50 12.44
CA PRO A 427 -1.52 -15.21 13.40
C PRO A 427 -2.43 -16.29 12.81
N GLU A 428 -2.63 -16.31 11.50
CA GLU A 428 -3.46 -17.31 10.80
C GLU A 428 -2.63 -18.47 10.22
N LEU A 429 -1.29 -18.45 10.39
CA LEU A 429 -0.39 -19.44 9.76
C LEU A 429 -0.72 -20.90 10.16
N ASP A 430 -1.03 -21.16 11.42
CA ASP A 430 -1.32 -22.53 11.88
C ASP A 430 -2.60 -23.09 11.22
N GLN A 431 -3.59 -22.24 11.05
CA GLN A 431 -4.84 -22.58 10.37
C GLN A 431 -4.60 -22.84 8.88
N LEU A 432 -3.77 -22.00 8.24
CA LEU A 432 -3.34 -22.23 6.87
C LEU A 432 -2.67 -23.58 6.69
N LEU A 433 -1.69 -23.90 7.54
CA LEU A 433 -0.96 -25.18 7.45
C LEU A 433 -1.86 -26.40 7.62
N ALA A 434 -2.98 -26.25 8.31
CA ALA A 434 -3.99 -27.29 8.50
C ALA A 434 -5.02 -27.35 7.37
N SER A 435 -5.08 -26.37 6.45
CA SER A 435 -6.12 -26.26 5.42
C SER A 435 -5.91 -27.14 4.21
N GLY A 436 -4.67 -27.60 3.93
CA GLY A 436 -4.39 -28.39 2.72
C GLY A 436 -2.95 -28.88 2.64
N PRO A 437 -2.59 -29.50 1.48
CA PRO A 437 -1.25 -30.04 1.28
C PRO A 437 -0.16 -28.96 1.27
N LEU A 438 1.00 -29.27 1.84
CA LEU A 438 2.16 -28.37 1.93
C LEU A 438 3.12 -28.52 0.74
N GLU A 439 2.64 -29.01 -0.37
CA GLU A 439 3.38 -29.18 -1.62
C GLU A 439 3.24 -27.94 -2.49
N PRO A 440 4.28 -27.57 -3.26
CA PRO A 440 4.16 -26.49 -4.24
C PRO A 440 3.09 -26.77 -5.29
N VAL A 441 2.34 -25.72 -5.66
CA VAL A 441 1.31 -25.81 -6.71
C VAL A 441 1.95 -26.17 -8.07
N THR A 442 3.17 -25.68 -8.32
CA THR A 442 3.91 -25.98 -9.54
C THR A 442 4.97 -27.06 -9.26
N PRO A 443 4.96 -28.22 -9.97
CA PRO A 443 5.89 -29.30 -9.72
C PRO A 443 7.37 -28.93 -9.93
N ASP A 444 7.65 -28.01 -10.82
CA ASP A 444 8.98 -27.48 -11.15
C ASP A 444 9.49 -26.45 -10.13
N ARG A 445 8.67 -26.17 -9.10
CA ARG A 445 8.95 -25.12 -8.09
C ARG A 445 9.19 -23.74 -8.70
N ALA A 446 8.62 -23.45 -9.86
CA ALA A 446 8.64 -22.11 -10.44
C ALA A 446 7.92 -21.09 -9.56
N SER A 447 7.08 -21.55 -8.64
CA SER A 447 6.41 -20.73 -7.62
C SER A 447 6.53 -21.38 -6.25
N ASP A 448 6.77 -20.57 -5.21
CA ASP A 448 6.73 -20.99 -3.80
C ASP A 448 5.31 -21.11 -3.23
N LEU A 449 4.26 -20.96 -4.06
CA LEU A 449 2.87 -21.08 -3.67
C LEU A 449 2.53 -22.53 -3.32
N LEU A 450 1.92 -22.75 -2.16
CA LEU A 450 1.50 -24.07 -1.69
C LEU A 450 0.02 -24.34 -1.95
N TRP A 451 -0.34 -25.61 -2.12
CA TRP A 451 -1.76 -26.01 -2.22
C TRP A 451 -2.56 -25.59 -0.99
N ALA A 452 -1.98 -25.62 0.21
CA ALA A 452 -2.62 -25.11 1.42
C ALA A 452 -3.06 -23.65 1.29
N GLU A 453 -2.30 -22.80 0.56
CA GLU A 453 -2.67 -21.40 0.35
C GLU A 453 -3.89 -21.25 -0.57
N LEU A 454 -4.05 -22.14 -1.56
CA LEU A 454 -5.26 -22.19 -2.42
C LEU A 454 -6.47 -22.75 -1.69
N CYS A 455 -6.27 -23.72 -0.79
CA CYS A 455 -7.36 -24.25 0.04
C CYS A 455 -7.81 -23.25 1.12
N TRP A 456 -6.91 -22.37 1.56
CA TRP A 456 -7.19 -21.31 2.54
C TRP A 456 -7.97 -20.14 1.94
N ALA A 457 -7.70 -19.79 0.66
CA ALA A 457 -8.32 -18.66 -0.03
C ALA A 457 -9.78 -18.92 -0.36
#